data_b2f94beab4ebaa60c6bc61054946135f
#
_entry.id   b2f94beab4ebaa60c6bc61054946135f
#
_cell.length_a   1.000
_cell.length_b   1.000
_cell.length_c   1.000
_cell.angle_alpha   90.00
_cell.angle_beta   90.00
_cell.angle_gamma   90.00
#
_symmetry.space_group_name_H-M   'P 1'
#
loop_
_entity.id
_entity.type
_entity.pdbx_description
1 polymer ?
#
loop_
_entity_poly.entity_id
_entity_poly.type
_entity_poly.pdbx_seq_one_letter_code
_entity_poly.pdbx_strand_id
1 'polypeptide(L)'
;MVGGMSTWLARRVFAAAAACAIFAACAPRAATFATRSSGMGIDPFGHTRMSEPRASVPPDEMAHTQRLLALLRNDLVQYRDPAAAERDGFLKQGDDVPVGALKHFFKYENFAKNRTHLDPKAPAAILYRRTANGFELAGVMFTAPISAPMDELDRRIPLALGHWHSHRNICMPPKGAPMTTHAQRAPFGFEGTITTRAACDAANGVFLDNVYGWMTHVYPYAPTLADAF
;
A
#
# COMPACT_ATOMS: atom_id res chain seq x y z
N MET A 1 93.33 -28.38 -5.14
CA MET A 1 92.55 -27.89 -3.99
C MET A 1 91.19 -27.64 -4.50
N VAL A 2 90.22 -28.23 -3.79
CA VAL A 2 88.79 -27.83 -3.65
C VAL A 2 87.93 -27.94 -4.93
N GLY A 3 86.93 -28.59 -5.03
CA GLY A 3 86.00 -29.26 -4.17
C GLY A 3 84.65 -29.11 -4.88
N GLY A 4 84.14 -30.23 -5.38
CA GLY A 4 82.90 -30.27 -6.14
C GLY A 4 81.69 -30.32 -5.26
N MET A 5 80.59 -29.84 -5.72
CA MET A 5 79.32 -30.14 -5.14
C MET A 5 78.27 -30.37 -6.23
N SER A 6 77.75 -31.60 -6.21
CA SER A 6 76.65 -32.05 -7.03
C SER A 6 75.35 -31.36 -6.62
N THR A 7 74.65 -30.85 -7.59
CA THR A 7 73.24 -30.39 -7.38
C THR A 7 72.28 -31.35 -8.05
N TRP A 8 71.48 -31.98 -7.24
CA TRP A 8 70.35 -32.80 -7.65
C TRP A 8 69.19 -31.91 -8.14
N LEU A 9 68.80 -32.06 -9.38
CA LEU A 9 67.58 -31.48 -9.91
C LEU A 9 66.36 -32.33 -9.53
N ALA A 10 65.59 -31.87 -8.56
CA ALA A 10 64.28 -32.45 -8.29
C ALA A 10 63.24 -31.87 -9.25
N ARG A 11 62.76 -32.69 -10.16
CA ARG A 11 61.60 -32.39 -11.03
C ARG A 11 60.32 -32.39 -10.18
N ARG A 12 59.73 -31.23 -9.96
CA ARG A 12 58.39 -31.08 -9.42
C ARG A 12 57.38 -31.16 -10.57
N VAL A 13 56.57 -32.23 -10.55
CA VAL A 13 55.41 -32.42 -11.40
C VAL A 13 54.28 -31.57 -10.78
N PHE A 14 53.90 -30.51 -11.45
CA PHE A 14 52.68 -29.76 -11.08
C PHE A 14 51.46 -30.47 -11.66
N ALA A 15 50.68 -31.13 -10.81
CA ALA A 15 49.35 -31.58 -11.14
C ALA A 15 48.39 -30.34 -11.11
N ALA A 16 47.94 -29.92 -12.28
CA ALA A 16 46.89 -28.90 -12.38
C ALA A 16 45.54 -29.54 -12.05
N ALA A 17 45.05 -29.33 -10.86
CA ALA A 17 43.68 -29.63 -10.49
C ALA A 17 42.74 -28.59 -11.12
N ALA A 18 42.01 -28.97 -12.17
CA ALA A 18 40.94 -28.16 -12.72
C ALA A 18 39.76 -28.16 -11.74
N ALA A 19 39.60 -27.08 -10.99
CA ALA A 19 38.42 -26.83 -10.18
C ALA A 19 37.26 -26.37 -11.09
N CYS A 20 36.37 -27.29 -11.44
CA CYS A 20 35.05 -26.92 -12.01
C CYS A 20 34.25 -26.18 -10.96
N ALA A 21 34.25 -24.85 -11.03
CA ALA A 21 33.32 -24.03 -10.28
C ALA A 21 31.91 -24.19 -10.90
N ILE A 22 31.09 -24.99 -10.25
CA ILE A 22 29.66 -25.09 -10.54
C ILE A 22 29.03 -23.80 -10.02
N PHE A 23 28.84 -22.83 -10.90
CA PHE A 23 27.96 -21.70 -10.63
C PHE A 23 26.51 -22.21 -10.62
N ALA A 24 26.01 -22.64 -9.47
CA ALA A 24 24.60 -22.80 -9.26
C ALA A 24 23.99 -21.39 -9.37
N ALA A 25 23.38 -21.09 -10.51
CA ALA A 25 22.59 -19.90 -10.69
C ALA A 25 21.43 -19.97 -9.68
N CYS A 26 21.57 -19.23 -8.57
CA CYS A 26 20.47 -19.01 -7.63
C CYS A 26 19.44 -18.16 -8.36
N ALA A 27 18.48 -18.78 -9.04
CA ALA A 27 17.32 -18.07 -9.54
C ALA A 27 16.61 -17.45 -8.33
N PRO A 28 16.33 -16.15 -8.34
CA PRO A 28 15.62 -15.52 -7.24
C PRO A 28 14.24 -16.17 -7.09
N ARG A 29 13.94 -16.69 -5.91
CA ARG A 29 12.64 -17.29 -5.60
C ARG A 29 11.60 -16.17 -5.41
N ALA A 30 10.39 -16.40 -5.92
CA ALA A 30 9.26 -15.56 -5.59
C ALA A 30 9.04 -15.53 -4.07
N ALA A 31 8.86 -14.33 -3.52
CA ALA A 31 8.54 -14.18 -2.10
C ALA A 31 7.08 -14.59 -1.86
N THR A 32 6.86 -15.45 -0.87
CA THR A 32 5.50 -15.81 -0.41
C THR A 32 5.22 -15.06 0.88
N PHE A 33 4.08 -14.39 0.94
CA PHE A 33 3.63 -13.67 2.11
C PHE A 33 2.44 -14.39 2.74
N ALA A 34 2.46 -14.54 4.07
CA ALA A 34 1.29 -15.01 4.78
C ALA A 34 0.17 -13.98 4.62
N THR A 35 -1.03 -14.44 4.27
CA THR A 35 -2.21 -13.58 4.24
C THR A 35 -2.46 -13.05 5.65
N ARG A 36 -2.01 -11.83 5.92
CA ARG A 36 -2.46 -11.10 7.11
C ARG A 36 -3.89 -10.62 6.83
N SER A 37 -4.77 -10.80 7.80
CA SER A 37 -6.02 -10.04 7.81
C SER A 37 -5.60 -8.57 7.80
N SER A 38 -6.00 -7.86 6.76
CA SER A 38 -5.85 -6.41 6.69
C SER A 38 -6.33 -5.82 8.00
N GLY A 39 -5.57 -4.89 8.60
CA GLY A 39 -5.95 -4.19 9.82
C GLY A 39 -7.19 -3.31 9.68
N MET A 40 -7.98 -3.51 8.63
CA MET A 40 -9.33 -3.00 8.50
C MET A 40 -10.22 -3.86 9.41
N GLY A 41 -10.85 -3.21 10.36
CA GLY A 41 -11.74 -3.83 11.35
C GLY A 41 -12.82 -4.71 10.72
N ILE A 42 -13.51 -5.45 11.56
CA ILE A 42 -14.67 -6.25 11.14
C ILE A 42 -15.65 -5.30 10.45
N ASP A 43 -15.98 -5.59 9.18
CA ASP A 43 -17.04 -4.92 8.43
C ASP A 43 -18.34 -5.75 8.53
N PRO A 44 -19.14 -5.57 9.57
CA PRO A 44 -20.30 -6.40 9.83
C PRO A 44 -21.44 -6.14 8.84
N PHE A 45 -21.37 -5.06 8.07
CA PHE A 45 -22.43 -4.63 7.16
C PHE A 45 -22.09 -4.80 5.68
N GLY A 46 -20.86 -5.26 5.36
CA GLY A 46 -20.45 -5.55 4.00
C GLY A 46 -20.20 -4.31 3.13
N HIS A 47 -19.83 -3.19 3.76
CA HIS A 47 -19.48 -1.94 3.08
C HIS A 47 -18.13 -1.99 2.40
N THR A 48 -17.27 -2.95 2.76
CA THR A 48 -15.94 -3.09 2.19
C THR A 48 -15.85 -4.35 1.33
N ARG A 49 -15.39 -4.19 0.10
CA ARG A 49 -15.01 -5.29 -0.79
C ARG A 49 -13.49 -5.32 -0.89
N MET A 50 -12.89 -6.47 -0.58
CA MET A 50 -11.45 -6.70 -0.75
C MET A 50 -11.16 -7.32 -2.12
N SER A 51 -9.96 -7.04 -2.66
CA SER A 51 -9.40 -7.82 -3.77
C SER A 51 -9.05 -9.23 -3.31
N GLU A 52 -9.03 -10.17 -4.26
CA GLU A 52 -8.52 -11.50 -4.00
C GLU A 52 -6.99 -11.45 -3.88
N PRO A 53 -6.38 -12.00 -2.81
CA PRO A 53 -4.94 -12.00 -2.66
C PRO A 53 -4.29 -12.99 -3.63
N ARG A 54 -3.09 -12.66 -4.10
CA ARG A 54 -2.18 -13.58 -4.81
C ARG A 54 -1.18 -14.21 -3.83
N ALA A 55 -0.80 -15.45 -4.06
CA ALA A 55 0.05 -16.20 -3.12
C ALA A 55 1.51 -15.71 -3.05
N SER A 56 2.02 -15.08 -4.11
CA SER A 56 3.43 -14.68 -4.19
C SER A 56 3.63 -13.47 -5.11
N VAL A 57 4.76 -12.79 -4.92
CA VAL A 57 5.23 -11.70 -5.79
C VAL A 57 6.42 -12.20 -6.60
N PRO A 58 6.40 -12.12 -7.94
CA PRO A 58 7.56 -12.37 -8.78
C PRO A 58 8.73 -11.42 -8.48
N PRO A 59 9.99 -11.81 -8.75
CA PRO A 59 11.14 -11.00 -8.39
C PRO A 59 11.20 -9.62 -9.05
N ASP A 60 10.75 -9.49 -10.29
CA ASP A 60 10.68 -8.23 -11.04
C ASP A 60 9.63 -7.27 -10.48
N GLU A 61 8.46 -7.79 -10.10
CA GLU A 61 7.42 -7.03 -9.42
C GLU A 61 7.87 -6.62 -8.01
N MET A 62 8.61 -7.49 -7.31
CA MET A 62 9.22 -7.17 -6.04
C MET A 62 10.18 -5.98 -6.17
N ALA A 63 11.05 -6.00 -7.19
CA ALA A 63 11.97 -4.89 -7.45
C ALA A 63 11.21 -3.59 -7.81
N HIS A 64 10.09 -3.68 -8.55
CA HIS A 64 9.22 -2.54 -8.82
C HIS A 64 8.63 -1.96 -7.54
N THR A 65 8.09 -2.81 -6.67
CA THR A 65 7.50 -2.44 -5.38
C THR A 65 8.52 -1.77 -4.46
N GLN A 66 9.74 -2.29 -4.39
CA GLN A 66 10.82 -1.68 -3.61
C GLN A 66 11.20 -0.30 -4.13
N ARG A 67 11.24 -0.10 -5.46
CA ARG A 67 11.47 1.23 -6.05
C ARG A 67 10.34 2.20 -5.71
N LEU A 68 9.09 1.77 -5.76
CA LEU A 68 7.95 2.59 -5.33
C LEU A 68 8.11 3.07 -3.89
N LEU A 69 8.43 2.16 -2.97
CA LEU A 69 8.65 2.52 -1.57
C LEU A 69 9.81 3.50 -1.38
N ALA A 70 10.91 3.32 -2.13
CA ALA A 70 12.05 4.24 -2.08
C ALA A 70 11.69 5.65 -2.56
N LEU A 71 10.94 5.76 -3.66
CA LEU A 71 10.42 7.04 -4.16
C LEU A 71 9.51 7.71 -3.14
N LEU A 72 8.54 6.96 -2.58
CA LEU A 72 7.62 7.50 -1.58
C LEU A 72 8.34 7.97 -0.31
N ARG A 73 9.34 7.23 0.17
CA ARG A 73 10.14 7.63 1.34
C ARG A 73 10.81 8.99 1.13
N ASN A 74 11.31 9.24 -0.07
CA ASN A 74 11.95 10.50 -0.43
C ASN A 74 10.93 11.63 -0.59
N ASP A 75 9.87 11.40 -1.34
CA ASP A 75 8.94 12.44 -1.75
C ASP A 75 7.99 12.89 -0.61
N LEU A 76 7.71 11.99 0.34
CA LEU A 76 6.81 12.28 1.45
C LEU A 76 7.45 13.00 2.65
N VAL A 77 8.77 13.14 2.68
CA VAL A 77 9.47 13.81 3.81
C VAL A 77 8.92 15.22 4.07
N GLN A 78 8.57 15.95 3.00
CA GLN A 78 8.00 17.29 3.09
C GLN A 78 6.64 17.32 3.82
N TYR A 79 5.87 16.23 3.78
CA TYR A 79 4.56 16.11 4.40
C TYR A 79 4.60 15.61 5.84
N ARG A 80 5.78 15.54 6.47
CA ARG A 80 5.86 15.36 7.94
C ARG A 80 5.19 16.50 8.69
N ASP A 81 5.17 17.71 8.11
CA ASP A 81 4.32 18.81 8.51
C ASP A 81 2.99 18.72 7.74
N PRO A 82 1.84 18.45 8.42
CA PRO A 82 0.55 18.39 7.75
C PRO A 82 0.17 19.69 7.02
N ALA A 83 0.64 20.84 7.50
CA ALA A 83 0.40 22.12 6.84
C ALA A 83 1.08 22.21 5.45
N ALA A 84 2.17 21.44 5.21
CA ALA A 84 2.76 21.34 3.88
C ALA A 84 1.80 20.60 2.92
N ALA A 85 1.16 19.52 3.37
CA ALA A 85 0.17 18.83 2.55
C ALA A 85 -1.03 19.73 2.22
N GLU A 86 -1.51 20.51 3.20
CA GLU A 86 -2.61 21.46 2.97
C GLU A 86 -2.23 22.56 1.97
N ARG A 87 -1.01 23.12 2.05
CA ARG A 87 -0.50 24.09 1.06
C ARG A 87 -0.43 23.51 -0.35
N ASP A 88 -0.13 22.22 -0.46
CA ASP A 88 -0.08 21.51 -1.75
C ASP A 88 -1.48 21.03 -2.23
N GLY A 89 -2.55 21.45 -1.55
CA GLY A 89 -3.93 21.19 -1.94
C GLY A 89 -4.50 19.85 -1.47
N PHE A 90 -3.84 19.18 -0.52
CA PHE A 90 -4.42 18.03 0.17
C PHE A 90 -5.36 18.55 1.28
N LEU A 91 -6.64 18.21 1.19
CA LEU A 91 -7.68 18.73 2.06
C LEU A 91 -8.01 17.75 3.19
N LYS A 92 -7.88 18.20 4.43
CA LYS A 92 -8.42 17.50 5.59
C LYS A 92 -9.95 17.59 5.54
N GLN A 93 -10.61 16.48 5.33
CA GLN A 93 -12.06 16.42 5.23
C GLN A 93 -12.72 15.59 6.33
N GLY A 94 -13.99 15.94 6.61
CA GLY A 94 -14.79 15.27 7.63
C GLY A 94 -14.32 15.55 9.05
N ASP A 95 -15.02 14.93 10.01
CA ASP A 95 -14.75 15.07 11.44
C ASP A 95 -13.36 14.54 11.82
N ASP A 96 -12.87 14.97 12.97
CA ASP A 96 -11.65 14.41 13.54
C ASP A 96 -11.86 12.92 13.88
N VAL A 97 -10.77 12.17 13.72
CA VAL A 97 -10.74 10.75 14.05
C VAL A 97 -10.15 10.54 15.46
N PRO A 98 -10.46 9.43 16.15
CA PRO A 98 -9.87 9.10 17.44
C PRO A 98 -8.32 9.00 17.36
N VAL A 99 -7.66 9.23 18.49
CA VAL A 99 -6.21 9.01 18.62
C VAL A 99 -5.87 7.58 18.22
N GLY A 100 -4.85 7.41 17.37
CA GLY A 100 -4.44 6.14 16.80
C GLY A 100 -5.06 5.81 15.44
N ALA A 101 -6.20 6.40 15.09
CA ALA A 101 -6.84 6.19 13.80
C ALA A 101 -6.18 6.99 12.67
N LEU A 102 -6.40 6.55 11.42
CA LEU A 102 -5.92 7.23 10.23
C LEU A 102 -6.88 8.33 9.79
N LYS A 103 -6.31 9.48 9.44
CA LYS A 103 -6.98 10.59 8.79
C LYS A 103 -6.45 10.75 7.37
N HIS A 104 -7.34 10.81 6.41
CA HIS A 104 -7.03 11.05 5.02
C HIS A 104 -7.07 12.54 4.71
N PHE A 105 -6.00 13.06 4.10
CA PHE A 105 -5.97 14.39 3.50
C PHE A 105 -6.03 14.20 2.00
N PHE A 106 -7.17 14.49 1.39
CA PHE A 106 -7.49 14.16 -0.01
C PHE A 106 -7.05 15.24 -0.99
N LYS A 107 -6.54 14.81 -2.15
CA LYS A 107 -6.32 15.68 -3.31
C LYS A 107 -7.10 15.12 -4.50
N TYR A 108 -8.32 15.61 -4.71
CA TYR A 108 -9.29 15.02 -5.65
C TYR A 108 -8.81 14.98 -7.10
N GLU A 109 -8.03 15.96 -7.55
CA GLU A 109 -7.47 15.97 -8.90
C GLU A 109 -6.56 14.76 -9.17
N ASN A 110 -5.93 14.20 -8.12
CA ASN A 110 -5.04 13.04 -8.25
C ASN A 110 -5.81 11.73 -8.52
N PHE A 111 -7.10 11.67 -8.22
CA PHE A 111 -7.94 10.53 -8.61
C PHE A 111 -7.98 10.37 -10.14
N ALA A 112 -8.06 11.49 -10.87
CA ALA A 112 -8.04 11.45 -12.33
C ALA A 112 -6.68 10.99 -12.88
N LYS A 113 -5.57 11.37 -12.24
CA LYS A 113 -4.21 10.96 -12.64
C LYS A 113 -3.99 9.45 -12.47
N ASN A 114 -4.64 8.83 -11.48
CA ASN A 114 -4.53 7.41 -11.20
C ASN A 114 -5.52 6.53 -11.99
N ARG A 115 -6.24 7.06 -12.96
CA ARG A 115 -7.24 6.27 -13.72
C ARG A 115 -6.62 5.20 -14.59
N THR A 116 -5.50 5.46 -15.25
CA THR A 116 -4.87 4.55 -16.22
C THR A 116 -3.64 3.83 -15.67
N HIS A 117 -2.93 4.43 -14.74
CA HIS A 117 -1.74 3.87 -14.09
C HIS A 117 -1.57 4.47 -12.70
N LEU A 118 -0.74 3.85 -11.87
CA LEU A 118 -0.35 4.41 -10.59
C LEU A 118 0.77 5.42 -10.82
N ASP A 119 0.51 6.69 -10.44
CA ASP A 119 1.54 7.74 -10.42
C ASP A 119 2.04 7.93 -8.99
N PRO A 120 3.29 7.55 -8.68
CA PRO A 120 3.85 7.69 -7.32
C PRO A 120 3.87 9.13 -6.81
N LYS A 121 3.88 10.12 -7.72
CA LYS A 121 3.90 11.55 -7.39
C LYS A 121 2.51 12.15 -7.21
N ALA A 122 1.47 11.38 -7.47
CA ALA A 122 0.09 11.83 -7.39
C ALA A 122 -0.79 10.92 -6.49
N PRO A 123 -0.42 10.68 -5.22
CA PRO A 123 -1.29 9.93 -4.33
C PRO A 123 -2.64 10.63 -4.18
N ALA A 124 -3.72 9.87 -4.09
CA ALA A 124 -5.08 10.39 -3.92
C ALA A 124 -5.29 11.00 -2.53
N ALA A 125 -4.55 10.51 -1.53
CA ALA A 125 -4.50 11.11 -0.21
C ALA A 125 -3.13 10.89 0.46
N ILE A 126 -2.76 11.82 1.34
CA ILE A 126 -1.75 11.62 2.37
C ILE A 126 -2.46 11.06 3.61
N LEU A 127 -1.87 10.04 4.21
CA LEU A 127 -2.39 9.38 5.40
C LEU A 127 -1.65 9.87 6.64
N TYR A 128 -2.41 10.36 7.59
CA TYR A 128 -1.87 10.78 8.89
C TYR A 128 -2.48 9.95 10.00
N ARG A 129 -1.66 9.52 10.95
CA ARG A 129 -2.13 8.94 12.21
C ARG A 129 -2.44 10.06 13.19
N ARG A 130 -3.65 10.05 13.75
CA ARG A 130 -4.02 10.99 14.81
C ARG A 130 -3.24 10.67 16.08
N THR A 131 -2.56 11.65 16.64
CA THR A 131 -1.87 11.57 17.93
C THR A 131 -2.53 12.48 18.95
N ALA A 132 -2.14 12.41 20.21
CA ALA A 132 -2.65 13.33 21.25
C ALA A 132 -2.33 14.81 20.92
N ASN A 133 -1.22 15.06 20.20
CA ASN A 133 -0.71 16.41 19.95
C ASN A 133 -0.89 16.87 18.48
N GLY A 134 -1.58 16.10 17.63
CA GLY A 134 -1.74 16.45 16.22
C GLY A 134 -1.79 15.26 15.30
N PHE A 135 -1.00 15.30 14.24
CA PHE A 135 -0.95 14.28 13.19
C PHE A 135 0.47 13.89 12.88
N GLU A 136 0.70 12.59 12.69
CA GLU A 136 1.98 12.00 12.27
C GLU A 136 1.81 11.36 10.90
N LEU A 137 2.73 11.64 9.98
CA LEU A 137 2.73 11.05 8.64
C LEU A 137 2.81 9.52 8.73
N ALA A 138 1.81 8.85 8.18
CA ALA A 138 1.76 7.39 8.13
C ALA A 138 2.08 6.85 6.74
N GLY A 139 1.53 7.45 5.69
CA GLY A 139 1.71 6.95 4.33
C GLY A 139 0.86 7.68 3.31
N VAL A 140 0.45 6.96 2.26
CA VAL A 140 -0.38 7.47 1.17
C VAL A 140 -1.48 6.48 0.80
N MET A 141 -2.51 7.00 0.13
CA MET A 141 -3.53 6.21 -0.53
C MET A 141 -3.44 6.40 -2.06
N PHE A 142 -3.45 5.29 -2.78
CA PHE A 142 -3.66 5.28 -4.23
C PHE A 142 -5.03 4.73 -4.57
N THR A 143 -5.52 5.11 -5.76
CA THR A 143 -6.83 4.68 -6.26
C THR A 143 -6.72 4.08 -7.65
N ALA A 144 -7.73 3.30 -8.00
CA ALA A 144 -7.98 2.83 -9.37
C ALA A 144 -9.48 2.86 -9.67
N PRO A 145 -9.89 2.90 -10.94
CA PRO A 145 -11.29 2.80 -11.30
C PRO A 145 -11.94 1.54 -10.72
N ILE A 146 -13.20 1.64 -10.31
CA ILE A 146 -13.93 0.46 -9.79
C ILE A 146 -14.05 -0.66 -10.83
N SER A 147 -13.99 -0.31 -12.12
CA SER A 147 -13.98 -1.24 -13.24
C SER A 147 -12.62 -1.85 -13.55
N ALA A 148 -11.55 -1.45 -12.84
CA ALA A 148 -10.23 -2.03 -13.06
C ALA A 148 -10.25 -3.53 -12.72
N PRO A 149 -9.81 -4.41 -13.64
CA PRO A 149 -9.73 -5.83 -13.38
C PRO A 149 -8.57 -6.17 -12.42
N MET A 150 -8.61 -7.35 -11.83
CA MET A 150 -7.63 -7.76 -10.80
C MET A 150 -6.18 -7.74 -11.32
N ASP A 151 -5.95 -8.13 -12.57
CA ASP A 151 -4.62 -8.10 -13.19
C ASP A 151 -4.08 -6.67 -13.38
N GLU A 152 -4.95 -5.68 -13.54
CA GLU A 152 -4.54 -4.27 -13.56
C GLU A 152 -4.15 -3.79 -12.16
N LEU A 153 -4.93 -4.14 -11.13
CA LEU A 153 -4.58 -3.83 -9.74
C LEU A 153 -3.25 -4.46 -9.36
N ASP A 154 -3.05 -5.73 -9.76
CA ASP A 154 -1.83 -6.50 -9.51
C ASP A 154 -0.58 -5.85 -10.15
N ARG A 155 -0.71 -5.35 -11.38
CA ARG A 155 0.38 -4.59 -12.04
C ARG A 155 0.71 -3.27 -11.36
N ARG A 156 -0.24 -2.62 -10.71
CA ARG A 156 -0.04 -1.35 -9.99
C ARG A 156 0.69 -1.57 -8.67
N ILE A 157 0.16 -2.45 -7.85
CA ILE A 157 0.72 -2.94 -6.58
C ILE A 157 0.33 -4.40 -6.46
N PRO A 158 1.29 -5.33 -6.36
CA PRO A 158 1.02 -6.76 -6.34
C PRO A 158 -0.03 -7.16 -5.32
N LEU A 159 -1.02 -7.94 -5.73
CA LEU A 159 -2.11 -8.42 -4.87
C LEU A 159 -1.63 -9.34 -3.73
N ALA A 160 -0.41 -9.84 -3.81
CA ALA A 160 0.23 -10.56 -2.71
C ALA A 160 0.73 -9.64 -1.58
N LEU A 161 0.77 -8.32 -1.81
CA LEU A 161 1.20 -7.29 -0.86
C LEU A 161 0.08 -6.28 -0.60
N GLY A 162 -0.44 -5.68 -1.68
CA GLY A 162 -1.39 -4.58 -1.60
C GLY A 162 -2.79 -5.05 -1.25
N HIS A 163 -3.35 -4.50 -0.19
CA HIS A 163 -4.72 -4.72 0.22
C HIS A 163 -5.66 -3.77 -0.53
N TRP A 164 -5.89 -4.05 -1.83
CA TRP A 164 -6.88 -3.29 -2.59
C TRP A 164 -8.28 -3.54 -2.06
N HIS A 165 -8.98 -2.48 -1.76
CA HIS A 165 -10.35 -2.52 -1.27
C HIS A 165 -11.20 -1.41 -1.90
N SER A 166 -12.51 -1.56 -1.85
CA SER A 166 -13.46 -0.53 -2.26
C SER A 166 -14.59 -0.44 -1.25
N HIS A 167 -15.09 0.76 -1.00
CA HIS A 167 -16.28 0.97 -0.20
C HIS A 167 -17.52 1.01 -1.08
N ARG A 168 -18.58 0.30 -0.67
CA ARG A 168 -19.81 0.14 -1.42
C ARG A 168 -21.04 0.23 -0.51
N ASN A 169 -22.16 0.56 -1.13
CA ASN A 169 -23.46 0.60 -0.44
C ASN A 169 -23.45 1.54 0.77
N ILE A 170 -22.81 2.68 0.64
CA ILE A 170 -22.70 3.68 1.71
C ILE A 170 -23.89 4.62 1.67
N CYS A 171 -24.59 4.73 2.79
CA CYS A 171 -25.60 5.77 2.97
C CYS A 171 -24.98 6.94 3.71
N MET A 172 -24.82 8.07 3.01
CA MET A 172 -24.36 9.32 3.62
C MET A 172 -25.52 10.03 4.28
N PRO A 173 -25.29 10.79 5.36
CA PRO A 173 -26.35 11.54 6.04
C PRO A 173 -26.98 12.57 5.11
N PRO A 174 -28.22 13.04 5.41
CA PRO A 174 -28.86 14.13 4.70
C PRO A 174 -27.96 15.38 4.64
N LYS A 175 -28.12 16.17 3.57
CA LYS A 175 -27.36 17.40 3.40
C LYS A 175 -27.55 18.33 4.62
N GLY A 176 -26.44 18.74 5.23
CA GLY A 176 -26.41 19.61 6.41
C GLY A 176 -26.49 18.87 7.76
N ALA A 177 -26.70 17.57 7.77
CA ALA A 177 -26.57 16.77 8.98
C ALA A 177 -25.07 16.52 9.31
N PRO A 178 -24.69 16.38 10.59
CA PRO A 178 -23.33 16.05 10.98
C PRO A 178 -22.88 14.73 10.34
N MET A 179 -21.66 14.72 9.80
CA MET A 179 -21.09 13.54 9.17
C MET A 179 -20.29 12.74 10.19
N THR A 180 -20.94 11.83 10.89
CA THR A 180 -20.29 10.86 11.80
C THR A 180 -19.89 9.62 11.02
N THR A 181 -18.87 9.71 10.17
CA THR A 181 -18.48 8.67 9.22
C THR A 181 -17.91 7.41 9.88
N HIS A 182 -17.53 7.47 11.14
CA HIS A 182 -16.88 6.39 11.90
C HIS A 182 -17.57 6.10 13.25
N ALA A 183 -18.80 6.54 13.44
CA ALA A 183 -19.55 6.19 14.65
C ALA A 183 -20.12 4.77 14.49
N GLN A 184 -19.65 3.84 15.33
CA GLN A 184 -20.15 2.47 15.36
C GLN A 184 -21.67 2.46 15.56
N ARG A 185 -22.39 1.67 14.72
CA ARG A 185 -23.85 1.52 14.72
C ARG A 185 -24.64 2.82 14.42
N ALA A 186 -24.00 3.86 13.89
CA ALA A 186 -24.74 4.97 13.30
C ALA A 186 -25.50 4.47 12.06
N PRO A 187 -26.65 5.07 11.69
CA PRO A 187 -27.35 4.69 10.47
C PRO A 187 -26.55 4.99 9.21
N PHE A 188 -25.73 6.05 9.22
CA PHE A 188 -25.00 6.61 8.08
C PHE A 188 -23.49 6.41 8.18
N GLY A 189 -22.80 6.50 7.02
CA GLY A 189 -21.35 6.49 6.91
C GLY A 189 -20.76 5.12 6.58
N PHE A 190 -19.42 5.04 6.63
CA PHE A 190 -18.67 3.85 6.21
C PHE A 190 -18.89 2.63 7.11
N GLU A 191 -19.30 2.82 8.34
CA GLU A 191 -19.68 1.77 9.31
C GLU A 191 -21.17 1.80 9.63
N GLY A 192 -21.96 2.45 8.75
CA GLY A 192 -23.40 2.65 8.95
C GLY A 192 -24.20 1.36 8.83
N THR A 193 -25.36 1.32 9.47
CA THR A 193 -26.26 0.14 9.42
C THR A 193 -27.15 0.11 8.19
N ILE A 194 -27.27 1.22 7.46
CA ILE A 194 -28.07 1.30 6.23
C ILE A 194 -27.22 0.85 5.03
N THR A 195 -27.60 -0.30 4.47
CA THR A 195 -26.83 -0.98 3.40
C THR A 195 -27.58 -1.03 2.06
N THR A 196 -28.79 -0.51 1.99
CA THR A 196 -29.61 -0.54 0.77
C THR A 196 -30.07 0.85 0.37
N ARG A 197 -30.24 1.06 -0.95
CA ARG A 197 -30.74 2.33 -1.48
C ARG A 197 -32.10 2.68 -0.91
N ALA A 198 -33.04 1.71 -0.88
CA ALA A 198 -34.40 1.96 -0.40
C ALA A 198 -34.42 2.42 1.07
N ALA A 199 -33.60 1.82 1.94
CA ALA A 199 -33.50 2.22 3.34
C ALA A 199 -32.81 3.60 3.48
N CYS A 200 -31.84 3.90 2.62
CA CYS A 200 -31.15 5.20 2.60
C CYS A 200 -32.09 6.32 2.17
N ASP A 201 -32.90 6.08 1.12
CA ASP A 201 -33.89 7.04 0.62
C ASP A 201 -34.96 7.30 1.68
N ALA A 202 -35.44 6.25 2.37
CA ALA A 202 -36.38 6.36 3.48
C ALA A 202 -35.83 7.17 4.66
N ALA A 203 -34.51 7.18 4.84
CA ALA A 203 -33.80 7.97 5.86
C ALA A 203 -33.40 9.38 5.34
N ASN A 204 -33.84 9.78 4.15
CA ASN A 204 -33.45 11.01 3.45
C ASN A 204 -31.93 11.16 3.25
N GLY A 205 -31.21 10.05 3.22
CA GLY A 205 -29.77 10.00 3.00
C GLY A 205 -29.39 10.07 1.51
N VAL A 206 -28.08 10.08 1.24
CA VAL A 206 -27.52 10.00 -0.12
C VAL A 206 -26.83 8.67 -0.27
N PHE A 207 -27.39 7.79 -1.11
CA PHE A 207 -26.85 6.45 -1.32
C PHE A 207 -25.75 6.46 -2.39
N LEU A 208 -24.58 5.92 -2.03
CA LEU A 208 -23.41 5.77 -2.89
C LEU A 208 -23.16 4.29 -3.13
N ASP A 209 -23.30 3.84 -4.38
CA ASP A 209 -23.04 2.45 -4.76
C ASP A 209 -21.56 2.09 -4.61
N ASN A 210 -20.68 3.06 -4.84
CA ASN A 210 -19.24 2.95 -4.65
C ASN A 210 -18.64 4.31 -4.28
N VAL A 211 -17.62 4.29 -3.42
CA VAL A 211 -16.88 5.48 -3.01
C VAL A 211 -15.42 5.33 -3.42
N TYR A 212 -14.91 6.29 -4.21
CA TYR A 212 -13.51 6.42 -4.65
C TYR A 212 -12.95 5.32 -5.58
N GLY A 213 -13.72 4.27 -5.93
CA GLY A 213 -13.23 3.13 -6.70
C GLY A 213 -12.44 2.15 -5.84
N TRP A 214 -11.44 1.46 -6.42
CA TRP A 214 -10.46 0.68 -5.68
C TRP A 214 -9.47 1.60 -4.99
N MET A 215 -9.10 1.26 -3.77
CA MET A 215 -8.12 1.98 -2.95
C MET A 215 -7.12 1.01 -2.35
N THR A 216 -5.89 1.48 -2.15
CA THR A 216 -4.88 0.77 -1.36
C THR A 216 -4.05 1.77 -0.57
N HIS A 217 -3.66 1.39 0.64
CA HIS A 217 -2.79 2.18 1.49
C HIS A 217 -1.35 1.69 1.35
N VAL A 218 -0.40 2.62 1.33
CA VAL A 218 1.03 2.32 1.31
C VAL A 218 1.71 3.09 2.44
N TYR A 219 2.42 2.34 3.30
CA TYR A 219 3.11 2.85 4.49
C TYR A 219 4.63 2.74 4.30
N PRO A 220 5.26 3.68 3.58
CA PRO A 220 6.64 3.51 3.11
C PRO A 220 7.67 3.48 4.25
N TYR A 221 7.31 3.96 5.44
CA TYR A 221 8.15 3.95 6.63
C TYR A 221 7.94 2.74 7.54
N ALA A 222 7.09 1.80 7.15
CA ALA A 222 6.85 0.57 7.90
C ALA A 222 8.14 -0.28 7.99
N PRO A 223 8.33 -1.03 9.09
CA PRO A 223 9.57 -1.76 9.34
C PRO A 223 9.77 -2.95 8.39
N THR A 224 8.69 -3.55 7.90
CA THR A 224 8.75 -4.68 6.97
C THR A 224 8.00 -4.39 5.68
N LEU A 225 8.34 -5.12 4.61
CA LEU A 225 7.63 -4.99 3.34
C LEU A 225 6.14 -5.39 3.46
N ALA A 226 5.83 -6.39 4.28
CA ALA A 226 4.46 -6.83 4.51
C ALA A 226 3.62 -5.80 5.30
N ASP A 227 4.26 -4.97 6.11
CA ASP A 227 3.57 -3.90 6.85
C ASP A 227 3.47 -2.61 6.01
N ALA A 228 4.16 -2.55 4.87
CA ALA A 228 4.16 -1.37 3.98
C ALA A 228 2.92 -1.31 3.07
N PHE A 229 2.10 -2.39 3.01
CA PHE A 229 0.95 -2.49 2.13
C PHE A 229 -0.29 -3.04 2.79
#